data_863932e43c0d927bc55a1ea0e931a7cf
#
_entry.id   863932e43c0d927bc55a1ea0e931a7cf
#
_cell.length_a   1.000
_cell.length_b   1.000
_cell.length_c   1.000
_cell.angle_alpha   90.00
_cell.angle_beta   90.00
_cell.angle_gamma   90.00
#
_symmetry.space_group_name_H-M   'P 1'
#
loop_
_entity.id
_entity.type
_entity.pdbx_description
1 polymer ?
#
loop_
_entity_poly.entity_id
_entity_poly.type
_entity_poly.pdbx_seq_one_letter_code
_entity_poly.pdbx_strand_id
1 'polypeptide(L)'
;MDVWDSATITGSSQANTDLVPANVVHDHVSKMWRTTGKASENIVFDLGTATNITVFSMFTFNLTASATVTLQAHASNSWGSPSYSQALTIATDADGQVLQRIVFFLSQTYRYWRVTFADSGNSDAYLQVGRMAAGQYYETTRNIDQGFNITMFDPSEGDRVPGRQTFFRNRNRYRRATVRFNLQSQTQTDKLS
;
A
#
# COMPACT_ATOMS: atom_id res chain seq x y z
N MET A 1 -8.19 -10.82 2.33
CA MET A 1 -8.46 -10.65 0.88
C MET A 1 -8.58 -9.15 0.63
N ASP A 2 -7.87 -8.63 -0.36
CA ASP A 2 -7.97 -7.22 -0.76
C ASP A 2 -9.32 -6.99 -1.45
N VAL A 3 -10.17 -6.17 -0.84
CA VAL A 3 -11.51 -5.91 -1.39
C VAL A 3 -11.49 -4.81 -2.45
N TRP A 4 -10.39 -4.06 -2.57
CA TRP A 4 -10.26 -3.00 -3.56
C TRP A 4 -9.84 -3.51 -4.93
N ASP A 5 -9.31 -4.73 -5.05
CA ASP A 5 -8.97 -5.35 -6.34
C ASP A 5 -10.17 -5.49 -7.28
N SER A 6 -11.38 -5.61 -6.72
CA SER A 6 -12.64 -5.71 -7.48
C SER A 6 -13.45 -4.42 -7.54
N ALA A 7 -12.95 -3.31 -6.96
CA ALA A 7 -13.66 -2.04 -6.92
C ALA A 7 -13.68 -1.35 -8.29
N THR A 8 -14.74 -0.59 -8.54
CA THR A 8 -14.73 0.41 -9.63
C THR A 8 -13.98 1.65 -9.15
N ILE A 9 -12.91 2.03 -9.86
CA ILE A 9 -11.98 3.06 -9.43
C ILE A 9 -12.10 4.29 -10.31
N THR A 10 -12.20 5.47 -9.69
CA THR A 10 -12.23 6.76 -10.36
C THR A 10 -11.25 7.72 -9.69
N GLY A 11 -10.33 8.31 -10.44
CA GLY A 11 -9.42 9.35 -9.94
C GLY A 11 -9.86 10.75 -10.39
N SER A 12 -9.45 11.77 -9.64
CA SER A 12 -9.69 13.19 -9.98
C SER A 12 -8.99 13.60 -11.28
N SER A 13 -7.83 13.01 -11.55
CA SER A 13 -7.02 13.26 -12.75
C SER A 13 -6.14 12.07 -13.08
N GLN A 14 -5.58 12.05 -14.29
CA GLN A 14 -4.55 11.09 -14.71
C GLN A 14 -3.62 11.74 -15.73
N ALA A 15 -2.33 11.48 -15.63
CA ALA A 15 -1.32 12.11 -16.48
C ALA A 15 -1.40 11.63 -17.94
N ASN A 16 -1.71 10.34 -18.14
CA ASN A 16 -1.86 9.71 -19.46
C ASN A 16 -2.61 8.38 -19.35
N THR A 17 -2.72 7.64 -20.46
CA THR A 17 -3.42 6.34 -20.54
C THR A 17 -2.70 5.18 -19.85
N ASP A 18 -1.42 5.32 -19.51
CA ASP A 18 -0.63 4.27 -18.84
C ASP A 18 -0.59 4.47 -17.32
N LEU A 19 -0.81 5.71 -16.85
CA LEU A 19 -0.70 6.13 -15.45
C LEU A 19 -2.08 6.38 -14.83
N VAL A 20 -3.00 5.45 -15.08
CA VAL A 20 -4.43 5.52 -14.74
C VAL A 20 -4.70 5.18 -13.26
N PRO A 21 -5.82 5.64 -12.68
CA PRO A 21 -6.21 5.32 -11.31
C PRO A 21 -6.29 3.81 -11.01
N ALA A 22 -6.73 3.00 -11.98
CA ALA A 22 -6.84 1.56 -11.83
C ALA A 22 -5.50 0.85 -11.53
N ASN A 23 -4.38 1.50 -11.81
CA ASN A 23 -3.05 0.94 -11.50
C ASN A 23 -2.79 0.75 -10.01
N VAL A 24 -3.49 1.49 -9.13
CA VAL A 24 -3.26 1.39 -7.67
C VAL A 24 -3.67 0.06 -7.05
N VAL A 25 -4.46 -0.74 -7.76
CA VAL A 25 -4.82 -2.10 -7.32
C VAL A 25 -4.10 -3.19 -8.12
N HIS A 26 -3.16 -2.81 -8.97
CA HIS A 26 -2.40 -3.78 -9.76
C HIS A 26 -1.31 -4.44 -8.91
N ASP A 27 -1.07 -5.76 -9.07
CA ASP A 27 -0.08 -6.53 -8.31
C ASP A 27 1.35 -6.03 -8.49
N HIS A 28 1.67 -5.42 -9.63
CA HIS A 28 2.98 -4.83 -9.86
C HIS A 28 3.02 -3.39 -9.36
N VAL A 29 3.73 -3.14 -8.28
CA VAL A 29 3.91 -1.80 -7.67
C VAL A 29 4.63 -0.79 -8.59
N SER A 30 5.24 -1.25 -9.68
CA SER A 30 5.80 -0.37 -10.72
C SER A 30 4.75 0.24 -11.63
N LYS A 31 3.54 -0.32 -11.66
CA LYS A 31 2.39 0.31 -12.29
C LYS A 31 1.81 1.31 -11.29
N MET A 32 1.83 2.57 -11.65
CA MET A 32 1.46 3.66 -10.77
C MET A 32 0.34 4.49 -11.36
N TRP A 33 -0.48 5.06 -10.50
CA TRP A 33 -1.32 6.20 -10.85
C TRP A 33 -0.52 7.48 -10.69
N ARG A 34 -0.60 8.38 -11.68
CA ARG A 34 -0.01 9.71 -11.62
C ARG A 34 -1.07 10.74 -11.94
N THR A 35 -1.16 11.76 -11.10
CA THR A 35 -2.07 12.89 -11.24
C THR A 35 -1.52 13.95 -12.19
N THR A 36 -2.36 14.91 -12.59
CA THR A 36 -1.91 16.10 -13.32
C THR A 36 -1.57 17.29 -12.41
N GLY A 37 -1.98 17.21 -11.14
CA GLY A 37 -1.74 18.23 -10.13
C GLY A 37 -1.24 17.64 -8.82
N LYS A 38 -1.07 18.47 -7.79
CA LYS A 38 -0.58 18.08 -6.48
C LYS A 38 -1.30 18.75 -5.30
N ALA A 39 -2.10 19.76 -5.55
CA ALA A 39 -2.71 20.56 -4.48
C ALA A 39 -4.01 19.95 -3.93
N SER A 40 -4.77 19.24 -4.76
CA SER A 40 -6.05 18.65 -4.38
C SER A 40 -6.42 17.53 -5.33
N GLU A 41 -5.96 16.33 -5.01
CA GLU A 41 -6.22 15.12 -5.79
C GLU A 41 -6.96 14.09 -4.96
N ASN A 42 -7.72 13.22 -5.62
CA ASN A 42 -8.42 12.16 -4.93
C ASN A 42 -8.64 10.93 -5.81
N ILE A 43 -8.87 9.81 -5.17
CA ILE A 43 -9.26 8.55 -5.80
C ILE A 43 -10.43 7.94 -5.04
N VAL A 44 -11.44 7.48 -5.76
CA VAL A 44 -12.67 6.89 -5.24
C VAL A 44 -12.73 5.42 -5.62
N PHE A 45 -13.12 4.59 -4.66
CA PHE A 45 -13.37 3.16 -4.81
C PHE A 45 -14.84 2.88 -4.52
N ASP A 46 -15.56 2.34 -5.50
CA ASP A 46 -16.92 1.80 -5.32
C ASP A 46 -16.85 0.27 -5.20
N LEU A 47 -17.16 -0.25 -4.05
CA LEU A 47 -17.15 -1.68 -3.75
C LEU A 47 -18.43 -2.39 -4.21
N GLY A 48 -19.39 -1.67 -4.81
CA GLY A 48 -20.70 -2.21 -5.19
C GLY A 48 -21.65 -2.44 -4.00
N THR A 49 -21.12 -2.94 -2.88
CA THR A 49 -21.85 -3.19 -1.62
C THR A 49 -21.09 -2.63 -0.42
N ALA A 50 -21.80 -2.36 0.67
CA ALA A 50 -21.16 -1.96 1.92
C ALA A 50 -20.33 -3.13 2.47
N THR A 51 -19.03 -2.92 2.59
CA THR A 51 -18.06 -3.93 3.02
C THR A 51 -17.29 -3.44 4.22
N ASN A 52 -17.08 -4.31 5.21
CA ASN A 52 -16.27 -3.99 6.39
C ASN A 52 -14.79 -3.99 5.99
N ILE A 53 -14.11 -2.87 6.26
CA ILE A 53 -12.67 -2.71 6.14
C ILE A 53 -12.08 -2.54 7.52
N THR A 54 -11.06 -3.35 7.84
CA THR A 54 -10.34 -3.28 9.11
C THR A 54 -8.88 -2.87 8.96
N VAL A 55 -8.35 -2.88 7.73
CA VAL A 55 -7.02 -2.38 7.42
C VAL A 55 -7.02 -1.66 6.07
N PHE A 56 -6.34 -0.54 6.01
CA PHE A 56 -5.97 0.18 4.80
C PHE A 56 -4.45 0.23 4.69
N SER A 57 -3.92 0.09 3.49
CA SER A 57 -2.50 0.24 3.21
C SER A 57 -2.25 0.94 1.88
N MET A 58 -1.16 1.71 1.84
CA MET A 58 -0.67 2.38 0.64
C MET A 58 0.85 2.28 0.59
N PHE A 59 1.39 1.96 -0.58
CA PHE A 59 2.82 1.73 -0.79
C PHE A 59 3.31 2.44 -2.05
N THR A 60 4.58 2.84 -2.02
CA THR A 60 5.29 3.41 -3.17
C THR A 60 4.63 4.69 -3.68
N PHE A 61 4.99 5.81 -3.11
CA PHE A 61 4.46 7.12 -3.48
C PHE A 61 5.55 8.19 -3.42
N ASN A 62 5.34 9.33 -4.11
CA ASN A 62 6.25 10.48 -4.08
C ASN A 62 5.81 11.60 -3.12
N LEU A 63 4.90 11.31 -2.18
CA LEU A 63 4.42 12.31 -1.21
C LEU A 63 5.54 12.77 -0.28
N THR A 64 5.53 14.04 0.08
CA THR A 64 6.44 14.60 1.09
C THR A 64 5.91 14.35 2.52
N ALA A 65 6.76 14.57 3.52
CA ALA A 65 6.36 14.45 4.93
C ALA A 65 5.26 15.47 5.33
N SER A 66 5.13 16.58 4.59
CA SER A 66 4.12 17.62 4.82
C SER A 66 2.81 17.38 4.07
N ALA A 67 2.73 16.33 3.25
CA ALA A 67 1.52 16.03 2.52
C ALA A 67 0.36 15.67 3.46
N THR A 68 -0.83 16.11 3.10
CA THR A 68 -2.06 15.72 3.79
C THR A 68 -2.71 14.56 3.02
N VAL A 69 -2.90 13.44 3.69
CA VAL A 69 -3.62 12.28 3.17
C VAL A 69 -4.81 12.01 4.07
N THR A 70 -6.01 11.91 3.50
CA THR A 70 -7.23 11.62 4.28
C THR A 70 -7.99 10.46 3.67
N LEU A 71 -8.29 9.46 4.49
CA LEU A 71 -9.16 8.33 4.15
C LEU A 71 -10.59 8.70 4.55
N GLN A 72 -11.52 8.62 3.61
CA GLN A 72 -12.93 8.94 3.81
C GLN A 72 -13.81 7.79 3.34
N ALA A 73 -15.00 7.68 3.95
CA ALA A 73 -15.98 6.71 3.51
C ALA A 73 -17.42 7.23 3.66
N HIS A 74 -18.31 6.74 2.79
CA HIS A 74 -19.72 7.10 2.78
C HIS A 74 -20.58 5.99 2.18
N ALA A 75 -21.87 5.98 2.53
CA ALA A 75 -22.83 5.02 1.97
C ALA A 75 -23.18 5.31 0.49
N SER A 76 -23.07 6.58 0.07
CA SER A 76 -23.26 7.03 -1.31
C SER A 76 -22.02 7.79 -1.82
N ASN A 77 -21.87 7.93 -3.13
CA ASN A 77 -20.77 8.70 -3.74
C ASN A 77 -20.99 10.22 -3.59
N SER A 78 -21.00 10.68 -2.34
CA SER A 78 -21.24 12.08 -1.97
C SER A 78 -20.26 12.50 -0.88
N TRP A 79 -19.49 13.57 -1.11
CA TRP A 79 -18.30 13.89 -0.32
C TRP A 79 -18.35 15.25 0.38
N GLY A 80 -19.49 15.96 0.33
CA GLY A 80 -19.65 17.22 1.04
C GLY A 80 -19.63 17.07 2.57
N SER A 81 -20.09 15.91 3.07
CA SER A 81 -20.04 15.52 4.48
C SER A 81 -19.86 14.01 4.58
N PRO A 82 -18.62 13.48 4.46
CA PRO A 82 -18.38 12.04 4.53
C PRO A 82 -18.74 11.50 5.92
N SER A 83 -19.35 10.31 5.95
CA SER A 83 -19.74 9.65 7.21
C SER A 83 -18.53 9.20 8.05
N TYR A 84 -17.40 8.97 7.39
CA TYR A 84 -16.12 8.67 8.02
C TYR A 84 -15.03 9.51 7.36
N SER A 85 -14.16 10.10 8.17
CA SER A 85 -13.01 10.88 7.69
C SER A 85 -11.86 10.76 8.69
N GLN A 86 -10.71 10.30 8.22
CA GLN A 86 -9.52 10.07 9.02
C GLN A 86 -8.27 10.57 8.31
N ALA A 87 -7.56 11.49 8.94
CA ALA A 87 -6.24 11.89 8.49
C ALA A 87 -5.23 10.76 8.71
N LEU A 88 -4.39 10.50 7.72
CA LEU A 88 -3.34 9.50 7.76
C LEU A 88 -1.97 10.16 7.86
N THR A 89 -1.11 9.61 8.72
CA THR A 89 0.24 10.14 8.94
C THR A 89 1.23 9.51 7.97
N ILE A 90 2.03 10.35 7.31
CA ILE A 90 3.20 9.93 6.55
C ILE A 90 4.37 9.85 7.54
N ALA A 91 4.89 8.66 7.75
CA ALA A 91 6.01 8.43 8.65
C ALA A 91 7.35 8.72 7.95
N THR A 92 8.31 9.20 8.73
CA THR A 92 9.71 9.34 8.31
C THR A 92 10.61 8.39 9.11
N ASP A 93 11.75 8.04 8.56
CA ASP A 93 12.80 7.33 9.30
C ASP A 93 13.61 8.30 10.19
N ALA A 94 14.65 7.76 10.84
CA ALA A 94 15.51 8.54 11.74
C ALA A 94 16.33 9.64 11.00
N ASP A 95 16.51 9.50 9.71
CA ASP A 95 17.22 10.45 8.85
C ASP A 95 16.26 11.47 8.20
N GLY A 96 14.96 11.43 8.57
CA GLY A 96 13.93 12.32 8.04
C GLY A 96 13.42 11.94 6.64
N GLN A 97 13.83 10.78 6.13
CA GLN A 97 13.35 10.31 4.83
C GLN A 97 11.94 9.71 4.94
N VAL A 98 11.09 10.02 3.99
CA VAL A 98 9.71 9.50 3.95
C VAL A 98 9.72 7.99 3.76
N LEU A 99 9.06 7.29 4.68
CA LEU A 99 8.76 5.88 4.52
C LEU A 99 7.59 5.76 3.53
N GLN A 100 7.86 5.26 2.32
CA GLN A 100 6.87 5.15 1.24
C GLN A 100 5.83 4.03 1.53
N ARG A 101 5.26 4.07 2.73
CA ARG A 101 4.21 3.16 3.19
C ARG A 101 3.32 3.83 4.23
N ILE A 102 2.03 3.60 4.11
CA ILE A 102 1.03 3.87 5.16
C ILE A 102 0.32 2.54 5.42
N VAL A 103 0.17 2.18 6.69
CA VAL A 103 -0.71 1.10 7.13
C VAL A 103 -1.56 1.65 8.26
N PHE A 104 -2.87 1.56 8.12
CA PHE A 104 -3.82 2.12 9.08
C PHE A 104 -4.90 1.09 9.42
N PHE A 105 -5.12 0.86 10.71
CA PHE A 105 -6.15 -0.04 11.23
C PHE A 105 -7.40 0.75 11.58
N LEU A 106 -8.55 0.21 11.20
CA LEU A 106 -9.86 0.82 11.38
C LEU A 106 -10.91 -0.30 11.55
N SER A 107 -12.18 0.05 11.71
CA SER A 107 -13.30 -0.90 11.58
C SER A 107 -14.51 -0.11 11.12
N GLN A 108 -14.72 -0.08 9.81
CA GLN A 108 -15.78 0.70 9.18
C GLN A 108 -16.42 -0.06 8.04
N THR A 109 -17.74 0.10 7.87
CA THR A 109 -18.53 -0.61 6.85
C THR A 109 -19.23 0.39 5.95
N TYR A 110 -18.67 0.60 4.76
CA TYR A 110 -19.23 1.49 3.74
C TYR A 110 -19.05 0.90 2.34
N ARG A 111 -19.85 1.41 1.38
CA ARG A 111 -19.72 1.06 -0.03
C ARG A 111 -18.65 1.91 -0.73
N TYR A 112 -18.68 3.22 -0.53
CA TYR A 112 -17.77 4.15 -1.19
C TYR A 112 -16.63 4.56 -0.27
N TRP A 113 -15.43 4.49 -0.81
CA TRP A 113 -14.21 4.93 -0.14
C TRP A 113 -13.48 5.94 -1.00
N ARG A 114 -12.91 6.95 -0.38
CA ARG A 114 -12.10 7.97 -1.04
C ARG A 114 -10.82 8.21 -0.27
N VAL A 115 -9.72 8.33 -1.00
CA VAL A 115 -8.45 8.85 -0.46
C VAL A 115 -8.21 10.21 -1.11
N THR A 116 -8.00 11.24 -0.30
CA THR A 116 -7.67 12.58 -0.77
C THR A 116 -6.22 12.88 -0.47
N PHE A 117 -5.59 13.65 -1.35
CA PHE A 117 -4.19 14.04 -1.28
C PHE A 117 -4.05 15.53 -1.51
N ALA A 118 -3.22 16.19 -0.68
CA ALA A 118 -2.76 17.54 -0.91
C ALA A 118 -1.28 17.64 -0.52
N ASP A 119 -0.42 18.00 -1.46
CA ASP A 119 1.01 18.14 -1.26
C ASP A 119 1.58 19.27 -2.12
N SER A 120 1.12 20.50 -1.85
CA SER A 120 1.53 21.68 -2.59
C SER A 120 3.03 21.97 -2.52
N GLY A 121 3.70 21.49 -1.47
CA GLY A 121 5.15 21.58 -1.26
C GLY A 121 5.99 20.55 -2.01
N ASN A 122 5.37 19.59 -2.68
CA ASN A 122 6.10 18.58 -3.45
C ASN A 122 6.93 19.24 -4.57
N SER A 123 8.16 18.80 -4.76
CA SER A 123 9.03 19.30 -5.84
C SER A 123 8.54 18.87 -7.23
N ASP A 124 7.85 17.74 -7.32
CA ASP A 124 7.21 17.29 -8.55
C ASP A 124 5.94 18.10 -8.84
N ALA A 125 5.57 18.22 -10.10
CA ALA A 125 4.33 18.89 -10.51
C ALA A 125 3.09 18.00 -10.35
N TYR A 126 3.25 16.76 -9.91
CA TYR A 126 2.23 15.72 -9.82
C TYR A 126 2.39 14.90 -8.54
N LEU A 127 1.37 14.14 -8.21
CA LEU A 127 1.44 13.06 -7.21
C LEU A 127 1.45 11.72 -7.92
N GLN A 128 2.13 10.76 -7.30
CA GLN A 128 2.22 9.40 -7.84
C GLN A 128 2.05 8.38 -6.71
N VAL A 129 1.24 7.36 -6.97
CA VAL A 129 0.95 6.28 -6.01
C VAL A 129 1.00 4.94 -6.71
N GLY A 130 1.70 3.98 -6.12
CA GLY A 130 1.82 2.63 -6.64
C GLY A 130 0.66 1.74 -6.21
N ARG A 131 0.74 1.12 -5.05
CA ARG A 131 -0.27 0.16 -4.59
C ARG A 131 -1.11 0.70 -3.45
N MET A 132 -2.42 0.56 -3.53
CA MET A 132 -3.35 0.68 -2.43
C MET A 132 -4.08 -0.63 -2.22
N ALA A 133 -4.33 -0.99 -0.97
CA ALA A 133 -5.06 -2.19 -0.61
C ALA A 133 -5.90 -1.94 0.64
N ALA A 134 -7.07 -2.55 0.69
CA ALA A 134 -7.93 -2.49 1.85
C ALA A 134 -8.73 -3.79 2.02
N GLY A 135 -8.95 -4.19 3.26
CA GLY A 135 -9.68 -5.42 3.53
C GLY A 135 -9.79 -5.70 5.01
N GLN A 136 -9.98 -6.96 5.34
CA GLN A 136 -9.96 -7.42 6.71
C GLN A 136 -8.57 -7.97 7.04
N TYR A 137 -7.96 -7.49 8.13
CA TYR A 137 -6.78 -8.13 8.68
C TYR A 137 -7.19 -9.39 9.46
N TYR A 138 -6.29 -10.32 9.49
CA TYR A 138 -6.41 -11.52 10.31
C TYR A 138 -5.46 -11.42 11.49
N GLU A 139 -6.00 -11.56 12.69
CA GLU A 139 -5.24 -11.63 13.92
C GLU A 139 -5.20 -13.07 14.42
N THR A 140 -3.99 -13.58 14.62
CA THR A 140 -3.82 -14.92 15.19
C THR A 140 -4.18 -14.90 16.67
N THR A 141 -4.84 -15.93 17.17
CA THR A 141 -5.19 -16.03 18.60
C THR A 141 -3.97 -16.25 19.49
N ARG A 142 -2.84 -16.57 18.89
CA ARG A 142 -1.55 -16.73 19.58
C ARG A 142 -0.47 -15.94 18.86
N ASN A 143 0.42 -15.37 19.64
CA ASN A 143 1.58 -14.67 19.11
C ASN A 143 2.56 -15.64 18.45
N ILE A 144 3.48 -15.07 17.68
CA ILE A 144 4.62 -15.78 17.10
C ILE A 144 5.45 -16.40 18.24
N ASP A 145 5.86 -17.65 18.07
CA ASP A 145 6.74 -18.32 19.02
C ASP A 145 8.10 -17.63 19.15
N GLN A 146 8.75 -17.84 20.28
CA GLN A 146 10.15 -17.45 20.44
C GLN A 146 11.01 -18.11 19.36
N GLY A 147 11.98 -17.36 18.85
CA GLY A 147 12.91 -17.87 17.84
C GLY A 147 12.53 -17.54 16.40
N PHE A 148 11.69 -16.52 16.16
CA PHE A 148 11.57 -15.99 14.81
C PHE A 148 12.93 -15.46 14.33
N ASN A 149 13.23 -15.67 13.07
CA ASN A 149 14.47 -15.24 12.44
C ASN A 149 14.19 -14.27 11.30
N ILE A 150 14.93 -13.15 11.28
CA ILE A 150 14.94 -12.22 10.16
C ILE A 150 16.35 -12.21 9.58
N THR A 151 16.49 -12.73 8.37
CA THR A 151 17.76 -12.79 7.66
C THR A 151 17.76 -11.85 6.47
N MET A 152 18.84 -11.08 6.29
CA MET A 152 19.08 -10.37 5.04
C MET A 152 19.56 -11.38 4.00
N PHE A 153 18.85 -11.48 2.90
CA PHE A 153 19.20 -12.35 1.79
C PHE A 153 19.72 -11.50 0.61
N ASP A 154 20.92 -11.83 0.14
CA ASP A 154 21.52 -11.24 -1.04
C ASP A 154 21.53 -12.29 -2.17
N PRO A 155 20.65 -12.18 -3.18
CA PRO A 155 20.59 -13.11 -4.29
C PRO A 155 21.59 -12.79 -5.40
N SER A 156 22.55 -11.89 -5.16
CA SER A 156 23.58 -11.55 -6.14
C SER A 156 24.50 -12.75 -6.38
N GLU A 157 24.80 -12.98 -7.64
CA GLU A 157 25.64 -14.11 -8.09
C GLU A 157 26.93 -13.57 -8.73
N GLY A 158 28.05 -14.23 -8.44
CA GLY A 158 29.33 -13.94 -9.06
C GLY A 158 29.83 -15.13 -9.86
N ASP A 159 29.99 -14.96 -11.16
CA ASP A 159 30.58 -15.97 -12.06
C ASP A 159 32.02 -15.63 -12.37
N ARG A 160 32.91 -16.62 -12.23
CA ARG A 160 34.33 -16.49 -12.56
C ARG A 160 34.61 -17.26 -13.84
N VAL A 161 34.99 -16.55 -14.90
CA VAL A 161 35.35 -17.17 -16.19
C VAL A 161 36.84 -17.56 -16.23
N PRO A 162 37.22 -18.54 -17.11
CA PRO A 162 38.60 -18.91 -17.38
C PRO A 162 39.39 -17.69 -17.86
N GLY A 163 40.11 -16.99 -17.27
CA GLY A 163 40.76 -15.71 -17.59
C GLY A 163 40.77 -14.77 -16.38
N ARG A 164 40.27 -15.25 -15.23
CA ARG A 164 40.24 -14.57 -13.93
C ARG A 164 39.37 -13.31 -13.89
N GLN A 165 38.53 -13.03 -14.88
CA GLN A 165 37.51 -12.01 -14.78
C GLN A 165 36.32 -12.52 -13.97
N THR A 166 35.80 -11.69 -13.07
CA THR A 166 34.63 -12.00 -12.27
C THR A 166 33.51 -11.05 -12.69
N PHE A 167 32.41 -11.62 -13.12
CA PHE A 167 31.19 -10.88 -13.43
C PHE A 167 30.23 -10.98 -12.25
N PHE A 168 29.80 -9.85 -11.73
CA PHE A 168 28.79 -9.80 -10.68
C PHE A 168 27.43 -9.42 -11.28
N ARG A 169 26.43 -10.27 -11.06
CA ARG A 169 25.03 -9.95 -11.32
C ARG A 169 24.42 -9.46 -10.02
N ASN A 170 24.43 -8.14 -9.82
CA ASN A 170 23.82 -7.53 -8.65
C ASN A 170 22.30 -7.69 -8.69
N ARG A 171 21.71 -8.17 -7.61
CA ARG A 171 20.27 -8.26 -7.41
C ARG A 171 19.86 -7.52 -6.14
N ASN A 172 18.62 -7.09 -6.07
CA ASN A 172 18.11 -6.41 -4.89
C ASN A 172 18.11 -7.33 -3.67
N ARG A 173 18.69 -6.88 -2.58
CA ARG A 173 18.66 -7.56 -1.28
C ARG A 173 17.26 -7.48 -0.69
N TYR A 174 16.84 -8.53 -0.03
CA TYR A 174 15.56 -8.55 0.67
C TYR A 174 15.68 -9.22 2.04
N ARG A 175 14.73 -8.92 2.93
CA ARG A 175 14.64 -9.56 4.23
C ARG A 175 13.71 -10.77 4.12
N ARG A 176 14.17 -11.91 4.65
CA ARG A 176 13.34 -13.10 4.83
C ARG A 176 13.02 -13.24 6.30
N ALA A 177 11.76 -13.25 6.66
CA ALA A 177 11.30 -13.57 8.00
C ALA A 177 10.81 -15.04 8.02
N THR A 178 11.31 -15.84 8.96
CA THR A 178 10.79 -17.18 9.25
C THR A 178 10.12 -17.12 10.61
N VAL A 179 8.82 -17.35 10.63
CA VAL A 179 8.00 -17.31 11.84
C VAL A 179 7.34 -18.67 12.06
N ARG A 180 7.13 -19.04 13.32
CA ARG A 180 6.41 -20.26 13.70
C ARG A 180 5.19 -19.88 14.52
N PHE A 181 4.08 -20.54 14.24
CA PHE A 181 2.85 -20.46 15.02
C PHE A 181 2.54 -21.86 15.53
N ASN A 182 2.64 -22.06 16.83
CA ASN A 182 2.31 -23.35 17.45
C ASN A 182 0.84 -23.40 17.85
N LEU A 183 0.26 -24.58 17.77
CA LEU A 183 -1.09 -24.88 18.25
C LEU A 183 -2.17 -23.97 17.64
N GLN A 184 -2.09 -23.67 16.35
CA GLN A 184 -3.16 -23.03 15.62
C GLN A 184 -4.33 -24.03 15.41
N SER A 185 -5.56 -23.55 15.48
CA SER A 185 -6.70 -24.38 15.09
C SER A 185 -6.73 -24.59 13.57
N GLN A 186 -7.37 -25.68 13.11
CA GLN A 186 -7.53 -25.96 11.68
C GLN A 186 -8.06 -24.73 10.92
N THR A 187 -9.08 -24.07 11.47
CA THR A 187 -9.69 -22.86 10.90
C THR A 187 -8.72 -21.69 10.78
N GLN A 188 -7.70 -21.62 11.64
CA GLN A 188 -6.67 -20.58 11.58
C GLN A 188 -5.61 -20.90 10.54
N THR A 189 -5.25 -22.17 10.42
CA THR A 189 -4.30 -22.66 9.41
C THR A 189 -4.83 -22.42 8.00
N ASP A 190 -6.12 -22.68 7.77
CA ASP A 190 -6.78 -22.50 6.48
C ASP A 190 -6.86 -21.03 6.02
N LYS A 191 -6.75 -20.08 6.95
CA LYS A 191 -6.72 -18.63 6.65
C LYS A 191 -5.31 -18.10 6.35
N LEU A 192 -4.27 -18.88 6.64
CA LEU A 192 -2.87 -18.51 6.43
C LEU A 192 -2.28 -19.16 5.16
N SER A 193 -2.98 -20.10 4.57
CA SER A 193 -2.64 -20.76 3.29
C SER A 193 -3.23 -19.99 2.11
#